data_0d07477a73641fd2b3bc9e560a650281
#
_entry.id   0d07477a73641fd2b3bc9e560a650281
#
_cell.length_a   1.000
_cell.length_b   1.000
_cell.length_c   1.000
_cell.angle_alpha   90.00
_cell.angle_beta   90.00
_cell.angle_gamma   90.00
#
_symmetry.space_group_name_H-M   'P 1'
#
loop_
_entity.id
_entity.type
_entity.pdbx_description
1 polymer ?
#
loop_
_entity_poly.entity_id
_entity_poly.type
_entity_poly.pdbx_seq_one_letter_code
_entity_poly.pdbx_strand_id
1 'polypeptide(L)'
;MSRLFGPLRQMGYVVPDVQAAMKHWVEVCGIGPWYYADRLSVTKYLYNRKEYDLPHFSIALANSGDVQIELIQQRCQTPSLYLEFLAGNPKGGLQHWSSWPENYDELYDRAVVNGYTPAQEGDAPRGRFVYFREEGHPGTIIEMSHATPKRRAIFDAVRQAAVGWDGSDPIRTGWPNID
;
A
#
# COMPACT_ATOMS: atom_id res chain seq x y z
N MET A 1 8.54 -17.74 -0.65
CA MET A 1 8.44 -16.78 -1.78
C MET A 1 7.37 -17.29 -2.74
N SER A 2 6.43 -16.44 -3.15
CA SER A 2 5.44 -16.79 -4.18
C SER A 2 6.16 -16.97 -5.53
N ARG A 3 5.79 -18.03 -6.28
CA ARG A 3 6.31 -18.24 -7.64
C ARG A 3 5.68 -17.29 -8.65
N LEU A 4 4.50 -16.74 -8.35
CA LEU A 4 3.79 -15.80 -9.21
C LEU A 4 4.14 -14.34 -8.87
N PHE A 5 4.07 -13.98 -7.58
CA PHE A 5 4.20 -12.59 -7.14
C PHE A 5 5.57 -12.24 -6.53
N GLY A 6 6.45 -13.22 -6.33
CA GLY A 6 7.74 -12.99 -5.68
C GLY A 6 7.64 -12.87 -4.15
N PRO A 7 8.58 -12.17 -3.50
CA PRO A 7 8.58 -12.02 -2.05
C PRO A 7 7.49 -11.06 -1.58
N LEU A 8 6.90 -11.35 -0.41
CA LEU A 8 6.09 -10.39 0.34
C LEU A 8 7.01 -9.24 0.78
N ARG A 9 6.61 -8.02 0.49
CA ARG A 9 7.37 -6.81 0.79
C ARG A 9 6.64 -5.85 1.73
N GLN A 10 5.32 -5.86 1.71
CA GLN A 10 4.51 -4.89 2.43
C GLN A 10 3.23 -5.54 2.94
N MET A 11 2.75 -5.07 4.09
CA MET A 11 1.46 -5.41 4.67
C MET A 11 0.61 -4.12 4.73
N GLY A 12 -0.53 -4.12 4.05
CA GLY A 12 -1.41 -2.96 3.95
C GLY A 12 -2.60 -3.05 4.90
N TYR A 13 -2.68 -2.10 5.80
CA TYR A 13 -3.78 -1.93 6.73
C TYR A 13 -4.69 -0.80 6.26
N VAL A 14 -5.97 -1.07 6.10
CA VAL A 14 -6.98 -0.03 5.87
C VAL A 14 -7.57 0.36 7.21
N VAL A 15 -7.52 1.64 7.52
CA VAL A 15 -7.89 2.17 8.83
C VAL A 15 -8.86 3.35 8.71
N PRO A 16 -9.80 3.51 9.68
CA PRO A 16 -10.71 4.65 9.70
C PRO A 16 -10.03 5.97 10.07
N ASP A 17 -8.89 5.92 10.78
CA ASP A 17 -8.10 7.07 11.20
C ASP A 17 -6.61 6.74 11.15
N VAL A 18 -5.92 7.26 10.15
CA VAL A 18 -4.50 7.00 9.92
C VAL A 18 -3.62 7.66 11.00
N GLN A 19 -4.03 8.81 11.56
CA GLN A 19 -3.27 9.48 12.60
C GLN A 19 -3.32 8.71 13.91
N ALA A 20 -4.52 8.25 14.30
CA ALA A 20 -4.67 7.40 15.48
C ALA A 20 -3.93 6.06 15.31
N ALA A 21 -3.95 5.48 14.10
CA ALA A 21 -3.22 4.26 13.80
C ALA A 21 -1.70 4.46 13.90
N MET A 22 -1.12 5.51 13.28
CA MET A 22 0.32 5.81 13.40
C MET A 22 0.72 5.98 14.86
N LYS A 23 -0.06 6.75 15.63
CA LYS A 23 0.22 6.94 17.06
C LYS A 23 0.26 5.62 17.81
N HIS A 24 -0.72 4.73 17.60
CA HIS A 24 -0.74 3.40 18.20
C HIS A 24 0.51 2.57 17.84
N TRP A 25 0.89 2.55 16.56
CA TRP A 25 2.06 1.79 16.10
C TRP A 25 3.38 2.32 16.69
N VAL A 26 3.49 3.65 16.88
CA VAL A 26 4.64 4.27 17.54
C VAL A 26 4.67 3.92 19.03
N GLU A 27 3.59 4.23 19.75
CA GLU A 27 3.57 4.21 21.23
C GLU A 27 3.48 2.79 21.79
N VAL A 28 2.78 1.89 21.12
CA VAL A 28 2.53 0.53 21.63
C VAL A 28 3.46 -0.49 20.99
N CYS A 29 3.68 -0.39 19.66
CA CYS A 29 4.46 -1.37 18.92
C CYS A 29 5.93 -0.96 18.72
N GLY A 30 6.29 0.31 18.98
CA GLY A 30 7.63 0.82 18.75
C GLY A 30 8.06 0.84 17.28
N ILE A 31 7.09 0.98 16.35
CA ILE A 31 7.35 0.98 14.92
C ILE A 31 7.30 2.39 14.36
N GLY A 32 8.38 2.78 13.68
CA GLY A 32 8.57 4.08 13.06
C GLY A 32 9.98 4.25 12.51
N PRO A 33 10.34 5.45 12.01
CA PRO A 33 9.45 6.61 11.85
C PRO A 33 8.45 6.39 10.71
N TRP A 34 7.29 7.03 10.78
CA TRP A 34 6.25 7.02 9.76
C TRP A 34 6.44 8.18 8.78
N TYR A 35 6.42 7.89 7.48
CA TYR A 35 6.33 8.89 6.43
C TYR A 35 4.89 8.99 5.96
N TYR A 36 4.27 10.15 6.18
CA TYR A 36 2.85 10.38 5.96
C TYR A 36 2.61 11.34 4.82
N ALA A 37 1.78 10.93 3.86
CA ALA A 37 1.23 11.78 2.82
C ALA A 37 -0.29 11.89 3.00
N ASP A 38 -0.79 13.11 3.21
CA ASP A 38 -2.23 13.35 3.35
C ASP A 38 -2.99 12.96 2.08
N ARG A 39 -2.39 13.17 0.91
CA ARG A 39 -2.97 12.76 -0.36
C ARG A 39 -1.95 12.09 -1.27
N LEU A 40 -2.19 10.81 -1.57
CA LEU A 40 -1.44 10.10 -2.60
C LEU A 40 -1.75 10.72 -3.97
N SER A 41 -0.71 11.08 -4.73
CA SER A 41 -0.88 11.55 -6.10
C SER A 41 -1.21 10.37 -7.00
N VAL A 42 -2.47 10.29 -7.42
CA VAL A 42 -2.97 9.32 -8.40
C VAL A 42 -3.34 10.10 -9.66
N THR A 43 -2.99 9.61 -10.84
CA THR A 43 -3.26 10.26 -12.13
C THR A 43 -4.29 9.54 -12.96
N LYS A 44 -4.56 8.26 -12.65
CA LYS A 44 -5.62 7.45 -13.20
C LYS A 44 -6.09 6.46 -12.16
N TYR A 45 -7.39 6.16 -12.13
CA TYR A 45 -7.94 5.23 -11.16
C TYR A 45 -9.06 4.39 -11.77
N LEU A 46 -8.96 3.06 -11.58
CA LEU A 46 -10.00 2.11 -11.98
C LEU A 46 -10.41 1.26 -10.77
N TYR A 47 -11.70 0.99 -10.71
CA TYR A 47 -12.28 0.05 -9.76
C TYR A 47 -13.22 -0.90 -10.49
N ASN A 48 -12.99 -2.20 -10.36
CA ASN A 48 -13.66 -3.25 -11.16
C ASN A 48 -13.64 -2.94 -12.67
N ARG A 49 -12.45 -2.54 -13.18
CA ARG A 49 -12.19 -2.20 -14.59
C ARG A 49 -12.95 -0.98 -15.13
N LYS A 50 -13.63 -0.24 -14.28
CA LYS A 50 -14.31 1.01 -14.64
C LYS A 50 -13.52 2.18 -14.10
N GLU A 51 -13.34 3.21 -14.92
CA GLU A 51 -12.67 4.45 -14.52
C GLU A 51 -13.59 5.30 -13.65
N TYR A 52 -13.02 5.89 -12.59
CA TYR A 52 -13.69 6.77 -11.64
C TYR A 52 -12.87 8.03 -11.41
N ASP A 53 -13.49 9.02 -10.76
CA ASP A 53 -12.79 10.21 -10.27
C ASP A 53 -11.64 9.81 -9.34
N LEU A 54 -10.57 10.62 -9.38
CA LEU A 54 -9.37 10.37 -8.59
C LEU A 54 -9.69 10.37 -7.09
N PRO A 55 -9.41 9.27 -6.39
CA PRO A 55 -9.70 9.17 -4.96
C PRO A 55 -8.76 10.01 -4.11
N HIS A 56 -9.19 10.33 -2.90
CA HIS A 56 -8.35 10.91 -1.87
C HIS A 56 -7.94 9.81 -0.89
N PHE A 57 -6.72 9.31 -1.01
CA PHE A 57 -6.08 8.37 -0.09
C PHE A 57 -5.01 9.08 0.72
N SER A 58 -5.12 9.03 2.05
CA SER A 58 -4.00 9.33 2.96
C SER A 58 -3.23 8.04 3.21
N ILE A 59 -1.90 8.11 3.10
CA ILE A 59 -1.01 6.95 3.20
C ILE A 59 0.09 7.24 4.20
N ALA A 60 0.40 6.26 5.04
CA ALA A 60 1.58 6.31 5.89
C ALA A 60 2.40 5.02 5.74
N LEU A 61 3.73 5.16 5.67
CA LEU A 61 4.68 4.06 5.51
C LEU A 61 5.69 4.05 6.63
N ALA A 62 5.93 2.88 7.22
CA ALA A 62 7.05 2.60 8.10
C ALA A 62 7.56 1.17 7.88
N ASN A 63 8.70 0.81 8.45
CA ASN A 63 9.23 -0.55 8.35
C ASN A 63 9.33 -1.23 9.72
N SER A 64 9.05 -2.53 9.73
CA SER A 64 9.43 -3.45 10.78
C SER A 64 10.42 -4.47 10.19
N GLY A 65 11.70 -4.22 10.35
CA GLY A 65 12.75 -4.95 9.62
C GLY A 65 12.61 -4.78 8.11
N ASP A 66 12.59 -5.89 7.37
CA ASP A 66 12.48 -5.88 5.91
C ASP A 66 11.04 -5.80 5.38
N VAL A 67 10.04 -5.85 6.26
CA VAL A 67 8.64 -5.73 5.88
C VAL A 67 8.16 -4.30 6.10
N GLN A 68 7.66 -3.69 5.03
CA GLN A 68 7.03 -2.38 5.12
C GLN A 68 5.59 -2.53 5.62
N ILE A 69 5.17 -1.63 6.50
CA ILE A 69 3.79 -1.50 6.94
C ILE A 69 3.22 -0.25 6.30
N GLU A 70 2.09 -0.40 5.63
CA GLU A 70 1.33 0.67 5.04
C GLU A 70 0.02 0.86 5.78
N LEU A 71 -0.29 2.10 6.15
CA LEU A 71 -1.58 2.50 6.67
C LEU A 71 -2.30 3.35 5.63
N ILE A 72 -3.55 3.00 5.33
CA ILE A 72 -4.36 3.66 4.30
C ILE A 72 -5.66 4.14 4.91
N GLN A 73 -5.94 5.42 4.75
CA GLN A 73 -7.26 5.99 5.02
C GLN A 73 -7.83 6.62 3.75
N GLN A 74 -8.99 6.16 3.31
CA GLN A 74 -9.73 6.85 2.25
C GLN A 74 -10.58 7.97 2.83
N ARG A 75 -10.50 9.17 2.22
CA ARG A 75 -11.18 10.38 2.67
C ARG A 75 -12.28 10.86 1.70
N CYS A 76 -12.74 9.99 0.81
CA CYS A 76 -13.79 10.28 -0.17
C CYS A 76 -14.69 9.06 -0.35
N GLN A 77 -15.75 9.21 -1.15
CA GLN A 77 -16.71 8.14 -1.42
C GLN A 77 -16.50 7.45 -2.78
N THR A 78 -15.37 7.72 -3.47
CA THR A 78 -15.03 7.01 -4.70
C THR A 78 -14.98 5.50 -4.43
N PRO A 79 -15.69 4.65 -5.19
CA PRO A 79 -15.71 3.22 -4.96
C PRO A 79 -14.31 2.61 -4.93
N SER A 80 -14.04 1.71 -3.97
CA SER A 80 -12.74 1.10 -3.76
C SER A 80 -12.82 -0.19 -2.96
N LEU A 81 -11.78 -1.02 -3.04
CA LEU A 81 -11.56 -2.16 -2.15
C LEU A 81 -11.42 -1.74 -0.68
N TYR A 82 -10.99 -0.51 -0.41
CA TYR A 82 -10.85 0.00 0.94
C TYR A 82 -12.19 0.26 1.60
N LEU A 83 -13.14 0.88 0.89
CA LEU A 83 -14.50 1.07 1.38
C LEU A 83 -15.24 -0.26 1.55
N GLU A 84 -15.06 -1.21 0.61
CA GLU A 84 -15.62 -2.55 0.77
C GLU A 84 -15.10 -3.24 2.03
N PHE A 85 -13.79 -3.17 2.27
CA PHE A 85 -13.18 -3.77 3.46
C PHE A 85 -13.73 -3.15 4.75
N LEU A 86 -13.80 -1.82 4.82
CA LEU A 86 -14.30 -1.11 6.00
C LEU A 86 -15.78 -1.36 6.27
N ALA A 87 -16.59 -1.63 5.24
CA ALA A 87 -18.00 -2.00 5.42
C ALA A 87 -18.17 -3.28 6.27
N GLY A 88 -17.27 -4.26 6.10
CA GLY A 88 -17.23 -5.48 6.92
C GLY A 88 -16.34 -5.39 8.16
N ASN A 89 -15.42 -4.43 8.19
CA ASN A 89 -14.39 -4.26 9.22
C ASN A 89 -14.31 -2.80 9.69
N PRO A 90 -15.31 -2.27 10.40
CA PRO A 90 -15.41 -0.84 10.69
C PRO A 90 -14.28 -0.30 11.58
N LYS A 91 -13.57 -1.17 12.27
CA LYS A 91 -12.37 -0.81 13.06
C LYS A 91 -11.08 -0.81 12.23
N GLY A 92 -11.17 -1.19 10.95
CA GLY A 92 -10.00 -1.39 10.11
C GLY A 92 -9.28 -2.71 10.37
N GLY A 93 -8.12 -2.89 9.74
CA GLY A 93 -7.27 -4.07 9.90
C GLY A 93 -6.41 -4.36 8.67
N LEU A 94 -5.69 -5.48 8.70
CA LEU A 94 -4.91 -5.97 7.59
C LEU A 94 -5.85 -6.32 6.42
N GLN A 95 -5.64 -5.68 5.26
CA GLN A 95 -6.49 -5.88 4.08
C GLN A 95 -5.75 -6.60 2.96
N HIS A 96 -4.46 -6.32 2.74
CA HIS A 96 -3.69 -6.91 1.66
C HIS A 96 -2.22 -7.12 2.05
N TRP A 97 -1.53 -7.92 1.25
CA TRP A 97 -0.08 -7.91 1.19
C TRP A 97 0.38 -7.52 -0.21
N SER A 98 1.59 -6.95 -0.30
CA SER A 98 2.11 -6.39 -1.54
C SER A 98 3.45 -7.00 -1.94
N SER A 99 3.64 -7.14 -3.25
CA SER A 99 4.91 -7.41 -3.91
C SER A 99 5.33 -6.24 -4.80
N TRP A 100 6.65 -6.14 -5.05
CA TRP A 100 7.22 -5.03 -5.81
C TRP A 100 8.03 -5.52 -7.00
N PRO A 101 7.37 -5.96 -8.09
CA PRO A 101 8.07 -6.42 -9.29
C PRO A 101 8.62 -5.28 -10.15
N GLU A 102 9.75 -5.52 -10.80
CA GLU A 102 10.28 -4.68 -11.87
C GLU A 102 9.61 -5.01 -13.21
N ASN A 103 9.37 -6.30 -13.47
CA ASN A 103 8.69 -6.81 -14.65
C ASN A 103 7.15 -6.81 -14.47
N TYR A 104 6.61 -5.65 -14.13
CA TYR A 104 5.22 -5.46 -13.73
C TYR A 104 4.22 -6.00 -14.76
N ASP A 105 4.38 -5.66 -16.06
CA ASP A 105 3.42 -6.05 -17.09
C ASP A 105 3.39 -7.57 -17.30
N GLU A 106 4.56 -8.22 -17.33
CA GLU A 106 4.64 -9.68 -17.44
C GLU A 106 3.92 -10.37 -16.29
N LEU A 107 4.14 -9.91 -15.06
CA LEU A 107 3.50 -10.52 -13.89
C LEU A 107 2.01 -10.18 -13.80
N TYR A 108 1.57 -9.01 -14.27
CA TYR A 108 0.17 -8.66 -14.39
C TYR A 108 -0.54 -9.65 -15.32
N ASP A 109 -0.03 -9.87 -16.53
CA ASP A 109 -0.61 -10.80 -17.50
C ASP A 109 -0.63 -12.24 -16.95
N ARG A 110 0.46 -12.66 -16.31
CA ARG A 110 0.53 -13.99 -15.67
C ARG A 110 -0.48 -14.14 -14.55
N ALA A 111 -0.71 -13.11 -13.73
CA ALA A 111 -1.71 -13.15 -12.67
C ALA A 111 -3.11 -13.35 -13.26
N VAL A 112 -3.46 -12.58 -14.31
CA VAL A 112 -4.75 -12.69 -15.00
C VAL A 112 -4.95 -14.08 -15.62
N VAL A 113 -3.93 -14.63 -16.29
CA VAL A 113 -3.98 -16.00 -16.87
C VAL A 113 -4.17 -17.06 -15.77
N ASN A 114 -3.67 -16.83 -14.56
CA ASN A 114 -3.84 -17.72 -13.41
C ASN A 114 -5.12 -17.47 -12.58
N GLY A 115 -6.08 -16.71 -13.12
CA GLY A 115 -7.41 -16.54 -12.53
C GLY A 115 -7.56 -15.34 -11.60
N TYR A 116 -6.50 -14.54 -11.39
CA TYR A 116 -6.60 -13.31 -10.60
C TYR A 116 -7.31 -12.20 -11.37
N THR A 117 -8.25 -11.53 -10.71
CA THR A 117 -9.04 -10.43 -11.30
C THR A 117 -8.49 -9.10 -10.80
N PRO A 118 -8.06 -8.18 -11.71
CA PRO A 118 -7.75 -6.80 -11.34
C PRO A 118 -9.01 -6.12 -10.82
N ALA A 119 -9.02 -5.78 -9.54
CA ALA A 119 -10.19 -5.21 -8.87
C ALA A 119 -10.04 -3.71 -8.57
N GLN A 120 -8.80 -3.25 -8.34
CA GLN A 120 -8.49 -1.84 -8.16
C GLN A 120 -7.13 -1.55 -8.77
N GLU A 121 -7.04 -0.51 -9.57
CA GLU A 121 -5.82 -0.15 -10.27
C GLU A 121 -5.61 1.37 -10.24
N GLY A 122 -4.35 1.79 -10.26
CA GLY A 122 -4.04 3.20 -10.35
C GLY A 122 -2.67 3.48 -10.94
N ASP A 123 -2.59 4.61 -11.64
CA ASP A 123 -1.35 5.20 -12.07
C ASP A 123 -0.94 6.32 -11.11
N ALA A 124 0.33 6.37 -10.78
CA ALA A 124 0.91 7.41 -9.96
C ALA A 124 2.27 7.83 -10.54
N PRO A 125 2.77 9.05 -10.27
CA PRO A 125 4.06 9.54 -10.80
C PRO A 125 5.26 8.64 -10.44
N ARG A 126 5.10 7.77 -9.44
CA ARG A 126 6.16 6.85 -8.98
C ARG A 126 5.97 5.43 -9.47
N GLY A 127 4.95 5.14 -10.28
CA GLY A 127 4.65 3.83 -10.84
C GLY A 127 3.20 3.41 -10.61
N ARG A 128 2.80 2.38 -11.33
CA ARG A 128 1.44 1.81 -11.25
C ARG A 128 1.29 0.91 -10.04
N PHE A 129 0.04 0.65 -9.67
CA PHE A 129 -0.33 -0.38 -8.71
C PHE A 129 -1.61 -1.09 -9.15
N VAL A 130 -1.76 -2.33 -8.74
CA VAL A 130 -2.98 -3.13 -8.94
C VAL A 130 -3.23 -3.99 -7.71
N TYR A 131 -4.50 -4.10 -7.35
CA TYR A 131 -5.01 -5.03 -6.35
C TYR A 131 -5.76 -6.14 -7.05
N PHE A 132 -5.33 -7.36 -6.83
CA PHE A 132 -5.95 -8.56 -7.38
C PHE A 132 -6.85 -9.23 -6.37
N ARG A 133 -7.99 -9.73 -6.87
CA ARG A 133 -8.83 -10.74 -6.19
C ARG A 133 -8.67 -12.07 -6.87
N GLU A 134 -8.85 -13.14 -6.11
CA GLU A 134 -9.01 -14.49 -6.60
C GLU A 134 -10.28 -15.06 -5.97
N GLU A 135 -11.24 -15.47 -6.81
CA GLU A 135 -12.59 -15.87 -6.35
C GLU A 135 -12.57 -17.19 -5.57
N GLY A 136 -11.62 -18.08 -5.85
CA GLY A 136 -11.43 -19.34 -5.12
C GLY A 136 -10.85 -19.16 -3.72
N HIS A 137 -10.26 -18.00 -3.42
CA HIS A 137 -9.69 -17.64 -2.11
C HIS A 137 -10.21 -16.28 -1.62
N PRO A 138 -11.51 -16.18 -1.31
CA PRO A 138 -12.09 -14.93 -0.84
C PRO A 138 -11.39 -14.47 0.45
N GLY A 139 -11.12 -13.18 0.53
CA GLY A 139 -10.41 -12.57 1.66
C GLY A 139 -8.91 -12.43 1.47
N THR A 140 -8.34 -12.92 0.37
CA THR A 140 -6.93 -12.65 0.02
C THR A 140 -6.85 -11.60 -1.07
N ILE A 141 -6.42 -10.39 -0.70
CA ILE A 141 -6.11 -9.32 -1.64
C ILE A 141 -4.60 -9.25 -1.80
N ILE A 142 -4.14 -9.25 -3.05
CA ILE A 142 -2.72 -9.14 -3.38
C ILE A 142 -2.49 -7.86 -4.16
N GLU A 143 -1.64 -6.99 -3.62
CA GLU A 143 -1.19 -5.82 -4.34
C GLU A 143 0.08 -6.13 -5.12
N MET A 144 0.17 -5.58 -6.31
CA MET A 144 1.40 -5.45 -7.07
C MET A 144 1.71 -3.96 -7.28
N SER A 145 2.80 -3.48 -6.69
CA SER A 145 3.29 -2.11 -6.85
C SER A 145 4.51 -2.12 -7.76
N HIS A 146 4.43 -1.47 -8.94
CA HIS A 146 5.54 -1.41 -9.90
C HIS A 146 6.80 -0.80 -9.26
N ALA A 147 7.87 -1.58 -9.16
CA ALA A 147 9.13 -1.20 -8.53
C ALA A 147 9.98 -0.32 -9.46
N THR A 148 9.48 0.85 -9.84
CA THR A 148 10.29 1.84 -10.56
C THR A 148 11.52 2.26 -9.72
N PRO A 149 12.62 2.73 -10.34
CA PRO A 149 13.78 3.21 -9.59
C PRO A 149 13.41 4.23 -8.51
N LYS A 150 12.52 5.18 -8.82
CA LYS A 150 12.06 6.20 -7.88
C LYS A 150 11.25 5.62 -6.70
N ARG A 151 10.35 4.67 -6.97
CA ARG A 151 9.57 4.01 -5.90
C ARG A 151 10.48 3.19 -5.00
N ARG A 152 11.43 2.43 -5.57
CA ARG A 152 12.43 1.67 -4.79
C ARG A 152 13.24 2.57 -3.88
N ALA A 153 13.77 3.66 -4.40
CA ALA A 153 14.57 4.61 -3.61
C ALA A 153 13.79 5.14 -2.40
N ILE A 154 12.50 5.48 -2.57
CA ILE A 154 11.64 5.90 -1.46
C ILE A 154 11.44 4.77 -0.45
N PHE A 155 11.10 3.57 -0.90
CA PHE A 155 10.86 2.43 -0.01
C PHE A 155 12.13 2.01 0.75
N ASP A 156 13.29 2.05 0.08
CA ASP A 156 14.59 1.82 0.73
C ASP A 156 14.91 2.91 1.76
N ALA A 157 14.61 4.17 1.47
CA ALA A 157 14.82 5.26 2.42
C ALA A 157 13.91 5.14 3.66
N VAL A 158 12.65 4.71 3.49
CA VAL A 158 11.75 4.39 4.63
C VAL A 158 12.33 3.25 5.46
N ARG A 159 12.81 2.18 4.82
CA ARG A 159 13.43 1.05 5.51
C ARG A 159 14.70 1.47 6.27
N GLN A 160 15.57 2.25 5.65
CA GLN A 160 16.80 2.73 6.29
C GLN A 160 16.52 3.65 7.49
N ALA A 161 15.48 4.49 7.40
CA ALA A 161 15.09 5.36 8.50
C ALA A 161 14.62 4.60 9.76
N ALA A 162 14.17 3.36 9.62
CA ALA A 162 13.76 2.51 10.73
C ALA A 162 14.95 1.80 11.41
N VAL A 163 16.12 1.74 10.74
CA VAL A 163 17.30 1.08 11.31
C VAL A 163 17.88 1.92 12.44
N GLY A 164 17.84 1.38 13.66
CA GLY A 164 18.34 2.07 14.85
C GLY A 164 17.57 3.32 15.24
N TRP A 165 16.33 3.47 14.78
CA TRP A 165 15.48 4.59 15.15
C TRP A 165 15.26 4.65 16.67
N ASP A 166 15.49 5.83 17.24
CA ASP A 166 15.48 6.08 18.69
C ASP A 166 14.14 6.56 19.26
N GLY A 167 13.09 6.62 18.43
CA GLY A 167 11.77 7.13 18.79
C GLY A 167 11.57 8.63 18.49
N SER A 168 12.62 9.36 18.12
CA SER A 168 12.51 10.79 17.78
C SER A 168 11.85 11.02 16.42
N ASP A 169 11.18 12.18 16.27
CA ASP A 169 10.48 12.57 15.03
C ASP A 169 9.67 11.42 14.42
N PRO A 170 8.67 10.89 15.17
CA PRO A 170 8.03 9.63 14.83
C PRO A 170 7.10 9.71 13.64
N ILE A 171 6.59 10.90 13.28
CA ILE A 171 5.68 11.12 12.14
C ILE A 171 6.21 12.24 11.27
N ARG A 172 6.67 11.89 10.07
CA ARG A 172 7.29 12.79 9.10
C ARG A 172 6.35 13.07 7.96
N THR A 173 6.03 14.34 7.72
CA THR A 173 5.13 14.73 6.61
C THR A 173 5.86 14.67 5.28
N GLY A 174 5.24 14.06 4.29
CA GLY A 174 5.79 13.86 2.95
C GLY A 174 6.61 12.56 2.84
N TRP A 175 7.18 12.36 1.66
CA TRP A 175 8.05 11.22 1.38
C TRP A 175 9.51 11.56 1.72
N PRO A 176 10.36 10.55 1.97
CA PRO A 176 11.80 10.78 2.15
C PRO A 176 12.38 11.55 0.97
N ASN A 177 13.30 12.46 1.26
CA ASN A 177 14.14 13.04 0.21
C ASN A 177 15.09 11.95 -0.30
N ILE A 178 15.14 11.77 -1.63
CA ILE A 178 15.91 10.74 -2.33
C ILE A 178 16.89 11.35 -3.34
N ASP A 179 17.17 12.66 -3.19
CA ASP A 179 18.16 13.36 -4.04
C ASP A 179 19.59 12.93 -3.73
#